data_97adb5ad210beca11672b0e1a9f56514
#
_entry.id   97adb5ad210beca11672b0e1a9f56514
#
_cell.length_a   1.000
_cell.length_b   1.000
_cell.length_c   1.000
_cell.angle_alpha   90.00
_cell.angle_beta   90.00
_cell.angle_gamma   90.00
#
_symmetry.space_group_name_H-M   'P 1'
#
loop_
_entity.id
_entity.type
_entity.pdbx_description
1 polymer ?
#
loop_
_entity_poly.entity_id
_entity_poly.type
_entity_poly.pdbx_seq_one_letter_code
_entity_poly.pdbx_strand_id
1 'polypeptide(L)'
;MLNDIKETSKYVVENSKYVKINYSVLEQFLNKIDCSDIKNWLTYNPYGLLNLDVESIVNFLVVFEAIDYSFWGYPKWTVSTEEGFKDGSDALLYTLLNYTKKKGTDFSKIDKNEFNNILKGNVQIPLFEERYKTIIEISKNINDNMNGNFYQYIKNLTTDTELFETIIANFPSFKDERTYNQKTIYFYKLAQLLTSDILHIREELENINVNYSNLIGCADYKIPQTLRALGIIEYDKELSNIIDNKKEIKISSKYEVEIRASQLFVIEYIKNRLENINSIDINDFLFTYSKKVKKIAKPYHLCRNTNY
;
A
#
# COMPACT_ATOMS: atom_id res chain seq x y z
N MET A 1 15.52 -4.06 9.50
CA MET A 1 14.07 -4.37 9.51
C MET A 1 13.52 -4.78 8.15
N LEU A 2 13.87 -4.13 7.03
CA LEU A 2 13.39 -4.56 5.69
C LEU A 2 13.75 -6.02 5.37
N ASN A 3 14.96 -6.48 5.69
CA ASN A 3 15.33 -7.88 5.51
C ASN A 3 14.43 -8.85 6.31
N ASP A 4 13.94 -8.45 7.49
CA ASP A 4 13.06 -9.31 8.30
C ASP A 4 11.71 -9.54 7.63
N ILE A 5 11.21 -8.58 6.83
CA ILE A 5 9.98 -8.74 6.02
C ILE A 5 10.15 -9.90 5.04
N LYS A 6 11.27 -9.96 4.34
CA LYS A 6 11.62 -11.02 3.40
C LYS A 6 11.76 -12.37 4.10
N GLU A 7 12.55 -12.43 5.16
CA GLU A 7 12.81 -13.67 5.89
C GLU A 7 11.55 -14.24 6.55
N THR A 8 10.71 -13.37 7.13
CA THR A 8 9.48 -13.83 7.76
C THR A 8 8.41 -14.22 6.75
N SER A 9 8.34 -13.56 5.60
CA SER A 9 7.45 -13.97 4.49
C SER A 9 7.83 -15.34 3.94
N LYS A 10 9.13 -15.60 3.75
CA LYS A 10 9.65 -16.92 3.36
C LYS A 10 9.27 -17.99 4.38
N TYR A 11 9.49 -17.72 5.68
CA TYR A 11 9.11 -18.64 6.74
C TYR A 11 7.61 -18.99 6.72
N VAL A 12 6.74 -18.01 6.48
CA VAL A 12 5.30 -18.26 6.37
C VAL A 12 5.01 -19.19 5.19
N VAL A 13 5.57 -18.92 4.01
CA VAL A 13 5.33 -19.72 2.79
C VAL A 13 5.79 -21.16 2.99
N GLU A 14 6.95 -21.40 3.60
CA GLU A 14 7.48 -22.73 3.90
C GLU A 14 6.60 -23.52 4.90
N ASN A 15 5.81 -22.83 5.72
CA ASN A 15 4.92 -23.40 6.73
C ASN A 15 3.42 -23.24 6.40
N SER A 16 3.11 -22.74 5.21
CA SER A 16 1.75 -22.43 4.77
C SER A 16 0.90 -23.69 4.60
N LYS A 17 -0.37 -23.60 5.05
CA LYS A 17 -1.35 -24.69 4.94
C LYS A 17 -2.47 -24.35 3.95
N TYR A 18 -2.83 -23.08 3.86
CA TYR A 18 -4.03 -22.64 3.16
C TYR A 18 -3.73 -21.96 1.83
N VAL A 19 -2.51 -21.47 1.66
CA VAL A 19 -2.05 -20.82 0.42
C VAL A 19 -0.84 -21.56 -0.12
N LYS A 20 -0.89 -21.93 -1.40
CA LYS A 20 0.21 -22.61 -2.11
C LYS A 20 0.67 -21.79 -3.29
N ILE A 21 1.96 -21.85 -3.58
CA ILE A 21 2.56 -21.24 -4.77
C ILE A 21 2.70 -22.34 -5.85
N ASN A 22 2.14 -22.07 -7.02
CA ASN A 22 2.31 -22.90 -8.20
C ASN A 22 3.55 -22.42 -8.97
N TYR A 23 4.69 -23.01 -8.65
CA TYR A 23 5.98 -22.65 -9.26
C TYR A 23 6.00 -22.88 -10.77
N SER A 24 5.32 -23.91 -11.29
CA SER A 24 5.26 -24.16 -12.73
C SER A 24 4.57 -23.02 -13.47
N VAL A 25 3.45 -22.51 -12.92
CA VAL A 25 2.74 -21.36 -13.50
C VAL A 25 3.55 -20.07 -13.33
N LEU A 26 4.21 -19.91 -12.19
CA LEU A 26 5.06 -18.75 -11.93
C LEU A 26 6.23 -18.66 -12.92
N GLU A 27 6.91 -19.77 -13.22
CA GLU A 27 7.97 -19.81 -14.23
C GLU A 27 7.43 -19.53 -15.66
N GLN A 28 6.25 -20.04 -16.00
CA GLN A 28 5.61 -19.72 -17.28
C GLN A 28 5.24 -18.24 -17.39
N PHE A 29 4.83 -17.62 -16.28
CA PHE A 29 4.54 -16.19 -16.21
C PHE A 29 5.82 -15.36 -16.39
N LEU A 30 6.92 -15.73 -15.71
CA LEU A 30 8.22 -15.07 -15.84
C LEU A 30 8.72 -15.04 -17.28
N ASN A 31 8.53 -16.10 -18.05
CA ASN A 31 8.93 -16.15 -19.46
C ASN A 31 8.11 -15.26 -20.39
N LYS A 32 7.01 -14.66 -19.91
CA LYS A 32 6.05 -13.88 -20.70
C LYS A 32 5.94 -12.42 -20.28
N ILE A 33 6.43 -12.09 -19.08
CA ILE A 33 6.32 -10.73 -18.59
C ILE A 33 7.36 -9.84 -19.26
N ASP A 34 6.92 -8.64 -19.59
CA ASP A 34 7.76 -7.52 -19.96
C ASP A 34 7.61 -6.44 -18.91
N CYS A 35 8.70 -6.14 -18.23
CA CYS A 35 8.76 -5.15 -17.18
C CYS A 35 9.41 -3.84 -17.62
N SER A 36 9.67 -3.68 -18.93
CA SER A 36 10.38 -2.51 -19.49
C SER A 36 9.62 -1.18 -19.33
N ASP A 37 8.29 -1.23 -19.22
CA ASP A 37 7.43 -0.05 -19.14
C ASP A 37 6.84 0.20 -17.74
N ILE A 38 7.43 -0.36 -16.70
CA ILE A 38 6.96 -0.13 -15.34
C ILE A 38 7.20 1.32 -14.96
N LYS A 39 6.13 1.96 -14.50
CA LYS A 39 6.16 3.34 -14.00
C LYS A 39 5.46 3.40 -12.64
N ASN A 40 6.05 4.12 -11.72
CA ASN A 40 5.37 4.49 -10.49
C ASN A 40 4.10 5.28 -10.82
N TRP A 41 3.03 5.11 -10.04
CA TRP A 41 1.74 5.75 -10.27
C TRP A 41 1.80 7.28 -10.25
N LEU A 42 2.74 7.85 -9.52
CA LEU A 42 2.96 9.30 -9.43
C LEU A 42 3.35 9.93 -10.77
N THR A 43 4.03 9.18 -11.67
CA THR A 43 4.43 9.68 -12.99
C THR A 43 3.24 10.07 -13.88
N TYR A 44 2.04 9.57 -13.58
CA TYR A 44 0.80 9.96 -14.27
C TYR A 44 0.23 11.30 -13.82
N ASN A 45 0.88 11.98 -12.86
CA ASN A 45 0.46 13.28 -12.30
C ASN A 45 -1.03 13.32 -11.91
N PRO A 46 -1.51 12.39 -11.08
CA PRO A 46 -2.94 12.30 -10.77
C PRO A 46 -3.45 13.60 -10.12
N TYR A 47 -4.53 14.14 -10.68
CA TYR A 47 -5.16 15.39 -10.22
C TYR A 47 -4.22 16.59 -10.09
N GLY A 48 -3.12 16.59 -10.85
CA GLY A 48 -2.13 17.66 -10.82
C GLY A 48 -1.32 17.71 -9.51
N LEU A 49 -1.04 16.56 -8.92
CA LEU A 49 -0.20 16.44 -7.72
C LEU A 49 1.21 16.98 -7.98
N LEU A 50 1.81 16.63 -9.12
CA LEU A 50 3.16 17.08 -9.51
C LEU A 50 3.24 18.57 -9.88
N ASN A 51 2.13 19.30 -9.88
CA ASN A 51 2.14 20.75 -10.04
C ASN A 51 2.47 21.50 -8.71
N LEU A 52 2.54 20.75 -7.61
CA LEU A 52 3.01 21.26 -6.32
C LEU A 52 4.53 21.15 -6.22
N ASP A 53 5.12 21.89 -5.30
CA ASP A 53 6.54 21.74 -4.94
C ASP A 53 6.76 20.43 -4.17
N VAL A 54 8.00 19.94 -4.16
CA VAL A 54 8.37 18.65 -3.53
C VAL A 54 8.01 18.60 -2.05
N GLU A 55 8.20 19.70 -1.33
CA GLU A 55 7.88 19.80 0.09
C GLU A 55 6.38 19.60 0.33
N SER A 56 5.55 20.28 -0.45
CA SER A 56 4.08 20.14 -0.40
C SER A 56 3.64 18.73 -0.73
N ILE A 57 4.24 18.09 -1.74
CA ILE A 57 3.91 16.71 -2.12
C ILE A 57 4.27 15.74 -1.00
N VAL A 58 5.48 15.81 -0.44
CA VAL A 58 5.92 14.89 0.62
C VAL A 58 5.09 15.06 1.89
N ASN A 59 4.80 16.31 2.29
CA ASN A 59 3.92 16.58 3.42
C ASN A 59 2.47 16.10 3.17
N PHE A 60 2.01 16.09 1.93
CA PHE A 60 0.73 15.52 1.54
C PHE A 60 0.75 13.99 1.60
N LEU A 61 1.77 13.34 1.03
CA LEU A 61 1.87 11.88 0.96
C LEU A 61 1.81 11.23 2.35
N VAL A 62 2.49 11.79 3.35
CA VAL A 62 2.49 11.21 4.69
C VAL A 62 1.10 11.17 5.31
N VAL A 63 0.26 12.18 5.11
CA VAL A 63 -1.12 12.18 5.62
C VAL A 63 -2.07 11.36 4.77
N PHE A 64 -1.88 11.35 3.45
CA PHE A 64 -2.67 10.57 2.52
C PHE A 64 -2.50 9.07 2.75
N GLU A 65 -1.25 8.58 2.75
CA GLU A 65 -0.97 7.16 2.86
C GLU A 65 -1.22 6.60 4.25
N ALA A 66 -1.08 7.42 5.30
CA ALA A 66 -1.44 7.01 6.66
C ALA A 66 -2.88 6.53 6.78
N ILE A 67 -3.75 6.93 5.87
CA ILE A 67 -5.16 6.52 5.84
C ILE A 67 -5.57 5.80 4.54
N ASP A 68 -4.60 5.31 3.74
CA ASP A 68 -4.81 4.58 2.50
C ASP A 68 -4.96 3.07 2.73
N TYR A 69 -6.10 2.66 3.32
CA TYR A 69 -6.37 1.26 3.69
C TYR A 69 -7.85 0.90 3.59
N SER A 70 -8.19 -0.40 3.48
CA SER A 70 -9.54 -0.97 3.64
C SER A 70 -10.69 -0.18 3.00
N PHE A 71 -10.67 -0.01 1.68
CA PHE A 71 -11.74 0.72 0.96
C PHE A 71 -12.94 -0.14 0.59
N TRP A 72 -12.90 -1.43 0.86
CA TRP A 72 -13.95 -2.33 0.47
C TRP A 72 -15.18 -2.21 1.38
N GLY A 73 -16.36 -2.38 0.77
CA GLY A 73 -17.67 -2.29 1.43
C GLY A 73 -18.78 -2.50 0.43
N TYR A 74 -20.00 -2.71 0.91
CA TYR A 74 -21.18 -2.86 0.07
C TYR A 74 -22.32 -1.99 0.62
N PRO A 75 -22.74 -0.91 -0.09
CA PRO A 75 -22.14 -0.43 -1.32
C PRO A 75 -20.72 0.10 -1.12
N LYS A 76 -19.93 0.17 -2.21
CA LYS A 76 -18.62 0.81 -2.17
C LYS A 76 -18.77 2.31 -1.91
N TRP A 77 -17.83 2.87 -1.15
CA TRP A 77 -17.66 4.31 -1.07
C TRP A 77 -17.14 4.85 -2.40
N THR A 78 -17.84 5.84 -2.93
CA THR A 78 -17.49 6.53 -4.18
C THR A 78 -17.69 8.02 -4.02
N VAL A 79 -16.85 8.78 -4.73
CA VAL A 79 -16.92 10.25 -4.80
C VAL A 79 -17.17 10.68 -6.23
N SER A 80 -18.03 11.67 -6.43
CA SER A 80 -18.24 12.30 -7.73
C SER A 80 -17.11 13.29 -8.01
N THR A 81 -16.50 13.16 -9.19
CA THR A 81 -15.47 14.07 -9.69
C THR A 81 -15.87 14.58 -11.07
N GLU A 82 -15.13 15.52 -11.63
CA GLU A 82 -15.34 16.01 -13.01
C GLU A 82 -15.17 14.90 -14.06
N GLU A 83 -14.36 13.89 -13.76
CA GLU A 83 -14.10 12.73 -14.63
C GLU A 83 -15.06 11.55 -14.38
N GLY A 84 -16.11 11.73 -13.54
CA GLY A 84 -17.05 10.69 -13.13
C GLY A 84 -16.81 10.20 -11.72
N PHE A 85 -17.38 9.03 -11.39
CA PHE A 85 -17.25 8.46 -10.05
C PHE A 85 -15.91 7.74 -9.87
N LYS A 86 -15.23 8.04 -8.77
CA LYS A 86 -13.98 7.39 -8.33
C LYS A 86 -14.24 6.60 -7.05
N ASP A 87 -13.49 5.54 -6.82
CA ASP A 87 -13.56 4.71 -5.61
C ASP A 87 -12.14 4.46 -5.04
N GLY A 88 -12.07 3.98 -3.79
CA GLY A 88 -10.83 3.54 -3.18
C GLY A 88 -9.81 4.66 -2.96
N SER A 89 -8.54 4.32 -3.15
CA SER A 89 -7.40 5.24 -3.02
C SER A 89 -7.52 6.44 -3.97
N ASP A 90 -8.02 6.24 -5.19
CA ASP A 90 -8.20 7.30 -6.18
C ASP A 90 -9.21 8.37 -5.69
N ALA A 91 -10.33 7.96 -5.09
CA ALA A 91 -11.29 8.87 -4.47
C ALA A 91 -10.71 9.59 -3.24
N LEU A 92 -9.93 8.89 -2.41
CA LEU A 92 -9.25 9.47 -1.25
C LEU A 92 -8.24 10.53 -1.69
N LEU A 93 -7.41 10.21 -2.67
CA LEU A 93 -6.44 11.13 -3.25
C LEU A 93 -7.12 12.42 -3.74
N TYR A 94 -8.16 12.28 -4.53
CA TYR A 94 -8.91 13.43 -5.06
C TYR A 94 -9.45 14.35 -3.95
N THR A 95 -10.10 13.77 -2.94
CA THR A 95 -10.74 14.55 -1.89
C THR A 95 -9.72 15.26 -0.99
N LEU A 96 -8.69 14.53 -0.54
CA LEU A 96 -7.64 15.10 0.31
C LEU A 96 -6.80 16.12 -0.42
N LEU A 97 -6.40 15.85 -1.67
CA LEU A 97 -5.59 16.79 -2.43
C LEU A 97 -6.34 18.09 -2.70
N ASN A 98 -7.63 18.05 -3.00
CA ASN A 98 -8.46 19.24 -3.17
C ASN A 98 -8.61 20.05 -1.89
N TYR A 99 -8.61 19.40 -0.73
CA TYR A 99 -8.63 20.09 0.55
C TYR A 99 -7.24 20.69 0.85
N THR A 100 -6.17 19.91 0.71
CA THR A 100 -4.82 20.37 1.07
C THR A 100 -4.31 21.49 0.18
N LYS A 101 -4.68 21.53 -1.10
CA LYS A 101 -4.41 22.68 -1.98
C LYS A 101 -4.97 24.00 -1.47
N LYS A 102 -6.00 23.97 -0.63
CA LYS A 102 -6.68 25.17 -0.09
C LYS A 102 -6.31 25.47 1.36
N LYS A 103 -6.02 24.45 2.15
CA LYS A 103 -5.92 24.51 3.61
C LYS A 103 -4.57 24.04 4.17
N GLY A 104 -3.72 23.42 3.31
CA GLY A 104 -2.48 22.78 3.75
C GLY A 104 -2.68 21.38 4.29
N THR A 105 -1.60 20.79 4.80
CA THR A 105 -1.52 19.40 5.26
C THR A 105 -1.63 19.21 6.78
N ASP A 106 -1.87 20.29 7.54
CA ASP A 106 -2.06 20.20 8.99
C ASP A 106 -3.52 19.89 9.33
N PHE A 107 -3.78 18.66 9.73
CA PHE A 107 -5.08 18.16 10.20
C PHE A 107 -5.17 18.08 11.73
N SER A 108 -4.19 18.58 12.47
CA SER A 108 -4.13 18.42 13.94
C SER A 108 -5.33 19.03 14.70
N LYS A 109 -5.99 20.02 14.10
CA LYS A 109 -7.13 20.73 14.69
C LYS A 109 -8.44 20.53 13.93
N ILE A 110 -8.46 19.67 12.91
CA ILE A 110 -9.68 19.41 12.14
C ILE A 110 -10.74 18.77 13.04
N ASP A 111 -11.96 19.26 12.99
CA ASP A 111 -13.06 18.58 13.66
C ASP A 111 -13.63 17.43 12.80
N LYS A 112 -14.38 16.56 13.45
CA LYS A 112 -14.92 15.36 12.83
C LYS A 112 -15.93 15.66 11.71
N ASN A 113 -16.67 16.75 11.82
CA ASN A 113 -17.65 17.15 10.81
C ASN A 113 -16.95 17.68 9.56
N GLU A 114 -15.91 18.49 9.73
CA GLU A 114 -15.08 18.97 8.62
C GLU A 114 -14.39 17.80 7.92
N PHE A 115 -13.79 16.86 8.66
CA PHE A 115 -13.18 15.67 8.07
C PHE A 115 -14.20 14.78 7.33
N ASN A 116 -15.41 14.61 7.89
CA ASN A 116 -16.48 13.89 7.20
C ASN A 116 -16.92 14.62 5.90
N ASN A 117 -16.91 15.96 5.88
CA ASN A 117 -17.23 16.72 4.67
C ASN A 117 -16.16 16.58 3.59
N ILE A 118 -14.87 16.47 3.97
CA ILE A 118 -13.78 16.19 3.02
C ILE A 118 -14.00 14.84 2.34
N LEU A 119 -14.34 13.81 3.12
CA LEU A 119 -14.51 12.43 2.64
C LEU A 119 -15.95 12.10 2.24
N LYS A 120 -16.77 13.14 1.98
CA LYS A 120 -18.19 12.95 1.63
C LYS A 120 -18.32 12.20 0.31
N GLY A 121 -19.01 11.07 0.35
CA GLY A 121 -19.33 10.24 -0.80
C GLY A 121 -20.78 9.80 -0.81
N ASN A 122 -21.09 8.78 -1.62
CA ASN A 122 -22.41 8.12 -1.67
C ASN A 122 -22.78 7.42 -0.35
N VAL A 123 -21.78 6.93 0.37
CA VAL A 123 -21.86 6.36 1.72
C VAL A 123 -20.66 6.85 2.54
N GLN A 124 -20.65 6.61 3.84
CA GLN A 124 -19.49 6.89 4.67
C GLN A 124 -18.31 5.99 4.26
N ILE A 125 -17.11 6.57 4.20
CA ILE A 125 -15.89 5.81 3.94
C ILE A 125 -15.70 4.73 5.02
N PRO A 126 -15.31 3.50 4.67
CA PRO A 126 -15.02 2.47 5.66
C PRO A 126 -13.97 2.90 6.68
N LEU A 127 -14.11 2.49 7.93
CA LEU A 127 -13.18 2.80 9.02
C LEU A 127 -12.97 4.33 9.20
N PHE A 128 -14.04 5.11 9.10
CA PHE A 128 -13.99 6.57 9.21
C PHE A 128 -13.39 7.04 10.55
N GLU A 129 -13.76 6.40 11.65
CA GLU A 129 -13.27 6.77 12.99
C GLU A 129 -11.75 6.53 13.14
N GLU A 130 -11.29 5.43 12.61
CA GLU A 130 -9.88 5.06 12.60
C GLU A 130 -9.08 6.06 11.73
N ARG A 131 -9.57 6.38 10.54
CA ARG A 131 -8.94 7.38 9.65
C ARG A 131 -8.87 8.75 10.32
N TYR A 132 -9.95 9.18 10.96
CA TYR A 132 -9.98 10.46 11.69
C TYR A 132 -8.96 10.49 12.82
N LYS A 133 -8.84 9.44 13.61
CA LYS A 133 -7.84 9.34 14.68
C LYS A 133 -6.42 9.35 14.11
N THR A 134 -6.17 8.56 13.07
CA THR A 134 -4.86 8.45 12.44
C THR A 134 -4.39 9.78 11.86
N ILE A 135 -5.25 10.50 11.10
CA ILE A 135 -4.82 11.75 10.47
C ILE A 135 -4.49 12.85 11.50
N ILE A 136 -5.23 12.88 12.62
CA ILE A 136 -4.93 13.80 13.72
C ILE A 136 -3.62 13.41 14.41
N GLU A 137 -3.39 12.11 14.67
CA GLU A 137 -2.17 11.60 15.30
C GLU A 137 -0.94 11.97 14.46
N ILE A 138 -0.97 11.68 13.16
CA ILE A 138 0.11 12.02 12.23
C ILE A 138 0.39 13.53 12.22
N SER A 139 -0.64 14.34 12.05
CA SER A 139 -0.46 15.80 11.98
C SER A 139 0.05 16.40 13.29
N LYS A 140 -0.41 15.89 14.44
CA LYS A 140 0.13 16.32 15.73
C LYS A 140 1.60 15.92 15.89
N ASN A 141 1.95 14.70 15.53
CA ASN A 141 3.34 14.24 15.61
C ASN A 141 4.26 15.11 14.74
N ILE A 142 3.84 15.44 13.51
CA ILE A 142 4.59 16.31 12.61
C ILE A 142 4.75 17.72 13.25
N ASN A 143 3.69 18.28 13.84
CA ASN A 143 3.76 19.57 14.49
C ASN A 143 4.67 19.57 15.71
N ASP A 144 4.54 18.58 16.58
CA ASP A 144 5.21 18.54 17.89
C ASP A 144 6.69 18.16 17.77
N ASN A 145 7.05 17.27 16.82
CA ASN A 145 8.37 16.67 16.74
C ASN A 145 9.17 17.03 15.48
N MET A 146 8.52 17.63 14.45
CA MET A 146 9.14 17.92 13.15
C MET A 146 8.91 19.37 12.69
N ASN A 147 8.62 20.27 13.63
CA ASN A 147 8.35 21.71 13.38
C ASN A 147 7.27 21.93 12.30
N GLY A 148 6.26 21.06 12.22
CA GLY A 148 5.16 21.16 11.26
C GLY A 148 5.53 20.76 9.83
N ASN A 149 6.71 20.17 9.60
CA ASN A 149 7.20 19.91 8.25
C ASN A 149 7.98 18.59 8.15
N PHE A 150 7.31 17.54 7.67
CA PHE A 150 7.90 16.21 7.53
C PHE A 150 9.01 16.20 6.45
N TYR A 151 8.83 16.90 5.33
CA TYR A 151 9.86 16.96 4.29
C TYR A 151 11.18 17.53 4.84
N GLN A 152 11.14 18.66 5.56
CA GLN A 152 12.35 19.23 6.15
C GLN A 152 13.04 18.30 7.15
N TYR A 153 12.25 17.47 7.84
CA TYR A 153 12.76 16.48 8.79
C TYR A 153 13.54 15.37 8.10
N ILE A 154 13.10 14.94 6.90
CA ILE A 154 13.67 13.80 6.17
C ILE A 154 14.54 14.18 4.97
N LYS A 155 14.67 15.44 4.61
CA LYS A 155 15.33 15.89 3.35
C LYS A 155 16.74 15.40 3.12
N ASN A 156 17.45 15.03 4.17
CA ASN A 156 18.84 14.51 4.07
C ASN A 156 18.88 12.96 3.94
N LEU A 157 17.73 12.28 4.04
CA LEU A 157 17.64 10.83 3.90
C LEU A 157 17.45 10.50 2.40
N THR A 158 18.32 9.68 1.86
CA THR A 158 18.31 9.30 0.42
C THR A 158 18.20 7.80 0.19
N THR A 159 18.19 6.99 1.27
CA THR A 159 18.05 5.54 1.19
C THR A 159 16.69 5.08 1.72
N ASP A 160 16.19 4.02 1.13
CA ASP A 160 14.94 3.37 1.56
C ASP A 160 14.99 2.93 3.03
N THR A 161 16.12 2.38 3.46
CA THR A 161 16.28 1.88 4.83
C THR A 161 16.18 2.99 5.86
N GLU A 162 16.91 4.11 5.68
CA GLU A 162 16.88 5.24 6.61
C GLU A 162 15.50 5.89 6.66
N LEU A 163 14.87 6.10 5.51
CA LEU A 163 13.54 6.71 5.42
C LEU A 163 12.47 5.80 6.02
N PHE A 164 12.48 4.51 5.67
CA PHE A 164 11.56 3.52 6.22
C PHE A 164 11.67 3.43 7.75
N GLU A 165 12.89 3.33 8.30
CA GLU A 165 13.11 3.26 9.74
C GLU A 165 12.68 4.56 10.44
N THR A 166 12.87 5.71 9.79
CA THR A 166 12.39 7.00 10.31
C THR A 166 10.86 7.04 10.35
N ILE A 167 10.17 6.56 9.31
CA ILE A 167 8.70 6.51 9.26
C ILE A 167 8.16 5.64 10.40
N ILE A 168 8.62 4.40 10.55
CA ILE A 168 8.10 3.49 11.55
C ILE A 168 8.48 3.86 13.00
N ALA A 169 9.59 4.59 13.18
CA ALA A 169 9.99 5.09 14.49
C ALA A 169 9.09 6.24 14.98
N ASN A 170 8.66 7.10 14.04
CA ASN A 170 7.87 8.28 14.38
C ASN A 170 6.36 8.07 14.31
N PHE A 171 5.88 7.16 13.47
CA PHE A 171 4.45 6.97 13.22
C PHE A 171 3.99 5.53 13.55
N PRO A 172 3.48 5.29 14.77
CA PRO A 172 3.01 3.96 15.20
C PRO A 172 1.93 3.36 14.29
N SER A 173 1.10 4.19 13.63
CA SER A 173 0.05 3.77 12.70
C SER A 173 0.59 3.07 11.45
N PHE A 174 1.85 3.25 11.10
CA PHE A 174 2.52 2.54 10.00
C PHE A 174 3.05 1.16 10.38
N LYS A 175 3.04 0.78 11.66
CA LYS A 175 3.46 -0.55 12.10
C LYS A 175 2.45 -1.60 11.70
N ASP A 176 2.95 -2.67 11.06
CA ASP A 176 2.13 -3.73 10.49
C ASP A 176 2.79 -5.08 10.73
N GLU A 177 2.55 -5.60 11.92
CA GLU A 177 3.11 -6.85 12.42
C GLU A 177 2.00 -7.85 12.72
N ARG A 178 2.28 -9.14 12.51
CA ARG A 178 1.38 -10.25 12.77
C ARG A 178 2.10 -11.35 13.54
N THR A 179 1.35 -12.29 14.08
CA THR A 179 1.92 -13.49 14.68
C THR A 179 1.52 -14.71 13.85
N TYR A 180 2.50 -15.54 13.51
CA TYR A 180 2.28 -16.81 12.82
C TYR A 180 3.15 -17.90 13.44
N ASN A 181 2.51 -18.97 13.96
CA ASN A 181 3.20 -20.05 14.68
C ASN A 181 4.20 -19.54 15.73
N GLN A 182 3.75 -18.60 16.58
CA GLN A 182 4.52 -17.95 17.66
C GLN A 182 5.70 -17.08 17.20
N LYS A 183 5.83 -16.82 15.89
CA LYS A 183 6.84 -15.93 15.33
C LYS A 183 6.20 -14.63 14.88
N THR A 184 6.87 -13.49 15.10
CA THR A 184 6.46 -12.20 14.55
C THR A 184 6.74 -12.16 13.06
N ILE A 185 5.74 -11.74 12.28
CA ILE A 185 5.79 -11.58 10.83
C ILE A 185 5.62 -10.09 10.53
N TYR A 186 6.46 -9.56 9.67
CA TYR A 186 6.51 -8.15 9.33
C TYR A 186 5.99 -7.92 7.91
N PHE A 187 5.14 -6.91 7.75
CA PHE A 187 4.60 -6.51 6.44
C PHE A 187 4.87 -5.04 6.12
N TYR A 188 4.48 -4.14 7.01
CA TYR A 188 4.70 -2.68 6.89
C TYR A 188 4.27 -2.09 5.55
N LYS A 189 3.08 -2.49 5.03
CA LYS A 189 2.59 -2.09 3.70
C LYS A 189 2.65 -0.58 3.50
N LEU A 190 2.03 0.18 4.40
CA LEU A 190 1.93 1.64 4.27
C LEU A 190 3.30 2.31 4.41
N ALA A 191 4.18 1.81 5.28
CA ALA A 191 5.53 2.35 5.43
C ALA A 191 6.39 2.12 4.18
N GLN A 192 6.29 0.94 3.55
CA GLN A 192 7.00 0.67 2.30
C GLN A 192 6.45 1.51 1.14
N LEU A 193 5.13 1.70 1.06
CA LEU A 193 4.49 2.55 0.05
C LEU A 193 4.97 3.99 0.18
N LEU A 194 4.85 4.59 1.37
CA LEU A 194 5.28 5.96 1.63
C LEU A 194 6.77 6.16 1.36
N THR A 195 7.60 5.19 1.76
CA THR A 195 9.05 5.25 1.48
C THR A 195 9.30 5.28 -0.03
N SER A 196 8.68 4.38 -0.77
CA SER A 196 8.80 4.31 -2.23
C SER A 196 8.36 5.61 -2.90
N ASP A 197 7.18 6.09 -2.56
CA ASP A 197 6.59 7.26 -3.21
C ASP A 197 7.37 8.54 -2.92
N ILE A 198 7.84 8.73 -1.69
CA ILE A 198 8.72 9.87 -1.36
C ILE A 198 10.02 9.81 -2.16
N LEU A 199 10.66 8.65 -2.25
CA LEU A 199 11.92 8.52 -2.99
C LEU A 199 11.71 8.77 -4.48
N HIS A 200 10.66 8.24 -5.10
CA HIS A 200 10.34 8.50 -6.51
C HIS A 200 10.08 9.99 -6.78
N ILE A 201 9.31 10.66 -5.92
CA ILE A 201 9.06 12.11 -6.06
C ILE A 201 10.35 12.93 -5.96
N ARG A 202 11.21 12.57 -5.03
CA ARG A 202 12.47 13.27 -4.83
C ARG A 202 13.47 13.01 -5.95
N GLU A 203 13.52 11.78 -6.47
CA GLU A 203 14.32 11.45 -7.66
C GLU A 203 13.86 12.28 -8.86
N GLU A 204 12.54 12.34 -9.12
CA GLU A 204 11.95 13.04 -10.25
C GLU A 204 12.09 14.59 -10.14
N LEU A 205 11.80 15.16 -8.98
CA LEU A 205 11.68 16.61 -8.84
C LEU A 205 12.97 17.29 -8.29
N GLU A 206 13.78 16.58 -7.52
CA GLU A 206 15.04 17.09 -6.98
C GLU A 206 16.26 16.64 -7.79
N ASN A 207 16.08 15.68 -8.72
CA ASN A 207 17.15 15.08 -9.51
C ASN A 207 18.29 14.53 -8.62
N ILE A 208 17.93 13.91 -7.50
CA ILE A 208 18.85 13.25 -6.58
C ILE A 208 18.94 11.76 -6.90
N ASN A 209 20.09 11.17 -6.58
CA ASN A 209 20.24 9.72 -6.66
C ASN A 209 19.69 9.08 -5.38
N VAL A 210 18.67 8.25 -5.50
CA VAL A 210 18.03 7.53 -4.40
C VAL A 210 18.28 6.03 -4.51
N ASN A 211 18.15 5.33 -3.37
CA ASN A 211 18.22 3.87 -3.34
C ASN A 211 16.94 3.33 -2.72
N TYR A 212 16.19 2.50 -3.45
CA TYR A 212 15.00 1.76 -3.00
C TYR A 212 15.09 0.24 -3.25
N SER A 213 16.32 -0.27 -3.35
CA SER A 213 16.59 -1.68 -3.65
C SER A 213 16.28 -2.66 -2.51
N ASN A 214 16.09 -2.16 -1.28
CA ASN A 214 15.77 -2.96 -0.11
C ASN A 214 14.26 -3.06 0.17
N LEU A 215 13.42 -2.25 -0.48
CA LEU A 215 11.96 -2.38 -0.38
C LEU A 215 11.51 -3.71 -0.97
N ILE A 216 10.55 -4.36 -0.32
CA ILE A 216 10.07 -5.70 -0.71
C ILE A 216 8.74 -5.60 -1.48
N GLY A 217 7.86 -4.69 -1.07
CA GLY A 217 6.56 -4.48 -1.71
C GLY A 217 5.42 -4.31 -0.72
N CYS A 218 4.27 -3.93 -1.25
CA CYS A 218 3.08 -3.55 -0.51
C CYS A 218 2.12 -4.74 -0.38
N ALA A 219 2.15 -5.45 0.75
CA ALA A 219 1.30 -6.61 0.99
C ALA A 219 -0.16 -6.19 1.22
N ASP A 220 -0.93 -6.06 0.15
CA ASP A 220 -2.32 -5.61 0.09
C ASP A 220 -3.30 -6.75 -0.28
N TYR A 221 -4.52 -6.42 -0.71
CA TYR A 221 -5.52 -7.37 -1.17
C TYR A 221 -5.64 -7.47 -2.71
N LYS A 222 -5.05 -6.54 -3.47
CA LYS A 222 -5.16 -6.50 -4.94
C LYS A 222 -4.15 -7.41 -5.62
N ILE A 223 -2.91 -7.37 -5.20
CA ILE A 223 -1.88 -8.23 -5.80
C ILE A 223 -2.14 -9.72 -5.55
N PRO A 224 -2.55 -10.17 -4.34
CA PRO A 224 -2.97 -11.57 -4.16
C PRO A 224 -4.14 -11.98 -5.06
N GLN A 225 -5.11 -11.08 -5.30
CA GLN A 225 -6.18 -11.32 -6.27
C GLN A 225 -5.63 -11.54 -7.68
N THR A 226 -4.67 -10.72 -8.10
CA THR A 226 -3.98 -10.83 -9.38
C THR A 226 -3.23 -12.15 -9.51
N LEU A 227 -2.43 -12.50 -8.51
CA LEU A 227 -1.67 -13.75 -8.48
C LEU A 227 -2.58 -14.98 -8.49
N ARG A 228 -3.71 -14.93 -7.79
CA ARG A 228 -4.72 -16.00 -7.82
C ARG A 228 -5.38 -16.11 -9.19
N ALA A 229 -5.70 -14.99 -9.85
CA ALA A 229 -6.28 -14.99 -11.19
C ALA A 229 -5.34 -15.56 -12.25
N LEU A 230 -4.03 -15.38 -12.06
CA LEU A 230 -2.97 -15.96 -12.88
C LEU A 230 -2.71 -17.44 -12.57
N GLY A 231 -3.26 -17.98 -11.47
CA GLY A 231 -2.98 -19.33 -11.00
C GLY A 231 -1.60 -19.49 -10.33
N ILE A 232 -0.92 -18.38 -10.01
CA ILE A 232 0.38 -18.38 -9.35
C ILE A 232 0.23 -18.73 -7.87
N ILE A 233 -0.82 -18.22 -7.20
CA ILE A 233 -1.20 -18.64 -5.85
C ILE A 233 -2.54 -19.38 -5.90
N GLU A 234 -2.61 -20.42 -5.10
CA GLU A 234 -3.80 -21.25 -4.97
C GLU A 234 -4.23 -21.29 -3.50
N TYR A 235 -5.54 -21.14 -3.28
CA TYR A 235 -6.12 -21.26 -1.95
C TYR A 235 -6.68 -22.66 -1.77
N ASP A 236 -6.58 -23.20 -0.57
CA ASP A 236 -7.25 -24.45 -0.24
C ASP A 236 -8.78 -24.31 -0.39
N LYS A 237 -9.50 -25.41 -0.25
CA LYS A 237 -10.95 -25.46 -0.47
C LYS A 237 -11.71 -24.58 0.55
N GLU A 238 -11.28 -24.54 1.79
CA GLU A 238 -11.92 -23.78 2.86
C GLU A 238 -11.75 -22.27 2.62
N LEU A 239 -10.50 -21.83 2.45
CA LEU A 239 -10.18 -20.43 2.19
C LEU A 239 -10.81 -19.93 0.88
N SER A 240 -10.77 -20.76 -0.19
CA SER A 240 -11.44 -20.46 -1.45
C SER A 240 -12.93 -20.20 -1.25
N ASN A 241 -13.61 -21.07 -0.49
CA ASN A 241 -15.04 -20.91 -0.23
C ASN A 241 -15.36 -19.64 0.57
N ILE A 242 -14.53 -19.26 1.55
CA ILE A 242 -14.69 -18.03 2.32
C ILE A 242 -14.60 -16.81 1.40
N ILE A 243 -13.52 -16.74 0.61
CA ILE A 243 -13.23 -15.56 -0.23
C ILE A 243 -14.21 -15.46 -1.41
N ASP A 244 -14.52 -16.56 -2.08
CA ASP A 244 -15.42 -16.57 -3.24
C ASP A 244 -16.85 -16.17 -2.86
N ASN A 245 -17.24 -16.42 -1.62
CA ASN A 245 -18.52 -15.96 -1.04
C ASN A 245 -18.41 -14.59 -0.36
N LYS A 246 -17.29 -13.85 -0.54
CA LYS A 246 -17.08 -12.51 0.00
C LYS A 246 -17.26 -12.42 1.53
N LYS A 247 -16.90 -13.48 2.24
CA LYS A 247 -16.90 -13.47 3.72
C LYS A 247 -15.60 -12.85 4.21
N GLU A 248 -15.70 -12.07 5.29
CA GLU A 248 -14.53 -11.47 5.93
C GLU A 248 -13.68 -12.55 6.62
N ILE A 249 -12.35 -12.44 6.46
CA ILE A 249 -11.38 -13.17 7.25
C ILE A 249 -10.90 -12.30 8.42
N LYS A 250 -10.56 -12.95 9.52
CA LYS A 250 -10.12 -12.24 10.71
C LYS A 250 -8.68 -11.72 10.50
N ILE A 251 -8.41 -10.48 10.95
CA ILE A 251 -7.06 -9.93 11.06
C ILE A 251 -6.18 -10.85 11.91
N SER A 252 -4.92 -11.01 11.56
CA SER A 252 -3.95 -11.93 12.18
C SER A 252 -4.35 -13.41 12.14
N SER A 253 -5.34 -13.78 11.32
CA SER A 253 -5.61 -15.19 11.05
C SER A 253 -4.51 -15.77 10.15
N LYS A 254 -4.35 -17.10 10.20
CA LYS A 254 -3.42 -17.77 9.29
C LYS A 254 -3.73 -17.49 7.82
N TYR A 255 -5.01 -17.35 7.47
CA TYR A 255 -5.45 -17.00 6.12
C TYR A 255 -4.88 -15.67 5.66
N GLU A 256 -5.08 -14.60 6.48
CA GLU A 256 -4.56 -13.26 6.16
C GLU A 256 -3.04 -13.28 6.02
N VAL A 257 -2.34 -13.88 7.00
CA VAL A 257 -0.88 -13.89 7.02
C VAL A 257 -0.30 -14.68 5.85
N GLU A 258 -0.86 -15.86 5.52
CA GLU A 258 -0.39 -16.69 4.40
C GLU A 258 -0.64 -16.01 3.04
N ILE A 259 -1.78 -15.35 2.85
CA ILE A 259 -2.08 -14.62 1.61
C ILE A 259 -1.05 -13.51 1.39
N ARG A 260 -0.83 -12.68 2.40
CA ARG A 260 0.06 -11.52 2.32
C ARG A 260 1.53 -11.93 2.17
N ALA A 261 1.97 -12.90 2.94
CA ALA A 261 3.34 -13.40 2.86
C ALA A 261 3.63 -14.06 1.51
N SER A 262 2.65 -14.79 0.94
CA SER A 262 2.79 -15.39 -0.39
C SER A 262 2.98 -14.35 -1.48
N GLN A 263 2.31 -13.19 -1.38
CA GLN A 263 2.53 -12.06 -2.29
C GLN A 263 3.98 -11.59 -2.25
N LEU A 264 4.49 -11.26 -1.06
CA LEU A 264 5.85 -10.71 -0.91
C LEU A 264 6.90 -11.75 -1.34
N PHE A 265 6.68 -13.00 -1.02
CA PHE A 265 7.56 -14.08 -1.47
C PHE A 265 7.59 -14.21 -2.99
N VAL A 266 6.43 -14.12 -3.67
CA VAL A 266 6.36 -14.17 -5.14
C VAL A 266 7.08 -12.96 -5.76
N ILE A 267 6.93 -11.76 -5.21
CA ILE A 267 7.65 -10.57 -5.68
C ILE A 267 9.15 -10.80 -5.60
N GLU A 268 9.66 -11.25 -4.45
CA GLU A 268 11.09 -11.55 -4.27
C GLU A 268 11.57 -12.70 -5.18
N TYR A 269 10.72 -13.69 -5.40
CA TYR A 269 11.04 -14.77 -6.34
C TYR A 269 11.22 -14.27 -7.77
N ILE A 270 10.34 -13.38 -8.23
CA ILE A 270 10.41 -12.74 -9.55
C ILE A 270 11.68 -11.87 -9.64
N LYS A 271 11.91 -11.01 -8.64
CA LYS A 271 13.07 -10.12 -8.58
C LYS A 271 14.39 -10.87 -8.71
N ASN A 272 14.52 -12.02 -8.07
CA ASN A 272 15.74 -12.82 -8.11
C ASN A 272 16.01 -13.51 -9.48
N ARG A 273 15.09 -13.41 -10.43
CA ARG A 273 15.22 -13.96 -11.79
C ARG A 273 15.27 -12.91 -12.88
N LEU A 274 14.98 -11.68 -12.54
CA LEU A 274 15.04 -10.55 -13.47
C LEU A 274 16.23 -9.67 -13.10
N GLU A 275 16.95 -9.20 -14.11
CA GLU A 275 18.05 -8.27 -13.93
C GLU A 275 17.56 -6.81 -13.92
N ASN A 276 18.23 -5.95 -13.17
CA ASN A 276 18.03 -4.51 -13.16
C ASN A 276 16.58 -4.05 -12.80
N ILE A 277 15.92 -4.78 -11.89
CA ILE A 277 14.59 -4.44 -11.40
C ILE A 277 14.55 -4.58 -9.87
N ASN A 278 13.84 -3.68 -9.19
CA ASN A 278 13.63 -3.76 -7.76
C ASN A 278 12.31 -4.48 -7.44
N SER A 279 12.19 -4.97 -6.22
CA SER A 279 10.97 -5.63 -5.76
C SER A 279 9.76 -4.69 -5.78
N ILE A 280 9.96 -3.40 -5.50
CA ILE A 280 8.88 -2.41 -5.54
C ILE A 280 8.37 -2.17 -6.99
N ASP A 281 9.25 -2.23 -7.99
CA ASP A 281 8.84 -2.11 -9.39
C ASP A 281 7.96 -3.30 -9.81
N ILE A 282 8.30 -4.51 -9.34
CA ILE A 282 7.48 -5.71 -9.57
C ILE A 282 6.14 -5.60 -8.86
N ASN A 283 6.11 -5.03 -7.65
CA ASN A 283 4.88 -4.72 -6.94
C ASN A 283 3.95 -3.83 -7.80
N ASP A 284 4.46 -2.74 -8.33
CA ASP A 284 3.71 -1.79 -9.15
C ASP A 284 3.25 -2.40 -10.47
N PHE A 285 4.10 -3.23 -11.08
CA PHE A 285 3.73 -4.02 -12.25
C PHE A 285 2.54 -4.95 -11.94
N LEU A 286 2.61 -5.75 -10.87
CA LEU A 286 1.53 -6.68 -10.51
C LEU A 286 0.24 -5.95 -10.11
N PHE A 287 0.35 -4.82 -9.45
CA PHE A 287 -0.80 -3.96 -9.14
C PHE A 287 -1.46 -3.45 -10.42
N THR A 288 -0.68 -2.93 -11.36
CA THR A 288 -1.18 -2.47 -12.67
C THR A 288 -1.74 -3.63 -13.49
N TYR A 289 -1.12 -4.80 -13.42
CA TYR A 289 -1.57 -6.02 -14.11
C TYR A 289 -2.95 -6.49 -13.64
N SER A 290 -3.38 -6.08 -12.45
CA SER A 290 -4.73 -6.35 -11.93
C SER A 290 -5.84 -5.90 -12.89
N LYS A 291 -5.61 -4.83 -13.67
CA LYS A 291 -6.54 -4.33 -14.68
C LYS A 291 -6.71 -5.32 -15.84
N LYS A 292 -5.62 -6.00 -16.25
CA LYS A 292 -5.63 -7.00 -17.34
C LYS A 292 -6.42 -8.26 -16.96
N VAL A 293 -6.31 -8.70 -15.70
CA VAL A 293 -6.99 -9.91 -15.20
C VAL A 293 -8.38 -9.66 -14.61
N LYS A 294 -8.86 -8.41 -14.57
CA LYS A 294 -10.11 -8.01 -13.90
C LYS A 294 -11.33 -8.88 -14.30
N LYS A 295 -11.39 -9.32 -15.56
CA LYS A 295 -12.54 -10.09 -16.08
C LYS A 295 -12.57 -11.54 -15.59
N ILE A 296 -11.43 -12.11 -15.23
CA ILE A 296 -11.29 -13.49 -14.77
C ILE A 296 -11.03 -13.59 -13.27
N ALA A 297 -10.72 -12.47 -12.63
CA ALA A 297 -10.38 -12.43 -11.22
C ALA A 297 -11.59 -12.73 -10.35
N LYS A 298 -11.41 -13.70 -9.44
CA LYS A 298 -12.31 -13.95 -8.33
C LYS A 298 -12.22 -12.83 -7.29
N PRO A 299 -13.16 -12.74 -6.33
CA PRO A 299 -13.08 -11.75 -5.27
C PRO A 299 -11.71 -11.76 -4.55
N TYR A 300 -11.24 -10.59 -4.12
CA TYR A 300 -10.12 -10.49 -3.19
C TYR A 300 -10.56 -10.81 -1.76
N HIS A 301 -9.62 -11.13 -0.90
CA HIS A 301 -9.91 -11.35 0.52
C HIS A 301 -10.36 -10.06 1.21
N LEU A 302 -11.37 -10.16 2.04
CA LEU A 302 -11.89 -9.07 2.84
C LEU A 302 -11.36 -9.22 4.26
N CYS A 303 -10.52 -8.30 4.70
CA CYS A 303 -9.99 -8.25 6.06
C CYS A 303 -10.00 -6.81 6.55
N ARG A 304 -10.85 -6.51 7.53
CA ARG A 304 -11.02 -5.15 8.06
C ARG A 304 -9.86 -4.79 8.98
N ASN A 305 -9.05 -3.84 8.56
CA ASN A 305 -7.87 -3.38 9.29
C ASN A 305 -7.41 -2.00 8.80
N THR A 306 -6.44 -1.41 9.51
CA THR A 306 -5.88 -0.08 9.22
C THR A 306 -4.48 -0.13 8.58
N ASN A 307 -4.03 -1.28 8.11
CA ASN A 307 -2.67 -1.46 7.59
C ASN A 307 -2.64 -1.62 6.05
N TYR A 308 -3.81 -1.97 5.41
CA TYR A 308 -3.88 -2.17 3.96
C TYR A 308 -5.30 -2.18 3.41
#